data_b2b7bf220486aa33591bf069c6f4e0e5
#
_entry.id   b2b7bf220486aa33591bf069c6f4e0e5
#
_cell.length_a   1.000
_cell.length_b   1.000
_cell.length_c   1.000
_cell.angle_alpha   90.00
_cell.angle_beta   90.00
_cell.angle_gamma   90.00
#
_symmetry.space_group_name_H-M   'P 1'
#
loop_
_entity.id
_entity.type
_entity.pdbx_description
1 polymer ?
#
loop_
_entity_poly.entity_id
_entity_poly.type
_entity_poly.pdbx_seq_one_letter_code
_entity_poly.pdbx_strand_id
1 'polypeptide(L)'
;MIEAQEIETKLLDFLKREVFAAEVVVIPETDLVAAGFDSMSLVRLLLFIETDYGFWIPESEITGDTLLNVRALANTIARLLNAR
;
A
#
# COMPACT_ATOMS: atom_id res chain seq x y z
N MET A 1 3.31 1.81 -18.94
CA MET A 1 2.92 2.60 -17.75
C MET A 1 2.13 1.73 -16.79
N ILE A 2 2.40 1.85 -15.49
CA ILE A 2 1.67 1.09 -14.46
C ILE A 2 0.49 1.91 -13.98
N GLU A 3 -0.70 1.30 -14.00
CA GLU A 3 -1.91 1.96 -13.56
C GLU A 3 -2.08 1.86 -12.06
N ALA A 4 -2.50 2.94 -11.41
CA ALA A 4 -2.74 2.97 -9.97
C ALA A 4 -3.79 1.92 -9.56
N GLN A 5 -4.80 1.71 -10.39
CA GLN A 5 -5.86 0.73 -10.09
C GLN A 5 -5.32 -0.70 -10.00
N GLU A 6 -4.35 -1.04 -10.82
CA GLU A 6 -3.70 -2.35 -10.77
C GLU A 6 -2.94 -2.53 -9.46
N ILE A 7 -2.21 -1.48 -9.05
CA ILE A 7 -1.49 -1.50 -7.78
C ILE A 7 -2.47 -1.59 -6.62
N GLU A 8 -3.56 -0.84 -6.68
CA GLU A 8 -4.62 -0.84 -5.69
C GLU A 8 -5.17 -2.24 -5.45
N THR A 9 -5.45 -2.96 -6.54
CA THR A 9 -5.96 -4.34 -6.46
C THR A 9 -4.96 -5.25 -5.77
N LYS A 10 -3.69 -5.14 -6.12
CA LYS A 10 -2.63 -5.96 -5.51
C LYS A 10 -2.43 -5.64 -4.03
N LEU A 11 -2.49 -4.36 -3.68
CA LEU A 11 -2.37 -3.95 -2.28
C LEU A 11 -3.52 -4.46 -1.44
N LEU A 12 -4.75 -4.37 -1.95
CA LEU A 12 -5.91 -4.89 -1.24
C LEU A 12 -5.79 -6.38 -0.99
N ASP A 13 -5.38 -7.13 -2.01
CA ASP A 13 -5.19 -8.57 -1.87
C ASP A 13 -4.12 -8.90 -0.82
N PHE A 14 -3.00 -8.19 -0.86
CA PHE A 14 -1.92 -8.37 0.10
C PHE A 14 -2.39 -8.09 1.54
N LEU A 15 -3.07 -6.97 1.75
CA LEU A 15 -3.55 -6.58 3.07
C LEU A 15 -4.52 -7.60 3.64
N LYS A 16 -5.41 -8.12 2.80
CA LYS A 16 -6.39 -9.12 3.23
C LYS A 16 -5.74 -10.45 3.59
N ARG A 17 -4.69 -10.84 2.88
CA ARG A 17 -4.01 -12.12 3.11
C ARG A 17 -2.99 -12.07 4.24
N GLU A 18 -2.26 -10.96 4.36
CA GLU A 18 -1.04 -10.92 5.18
C GLU A 18 -1.09 -9.99 6.37
N VAL A 19 -2.02 -9.05 6.40
CA VAL A 19 -1.99 -7.98 7.41
C VAL A 19 -3.22 -7.98 8.30
N PHE A 20 -4.41 -7.95 7.72
CA PHE A 20 -5.64 -7.82 8.49
C PHE A 20 -6.32 -9.17 8.74
N ALA A 21 -7.08 -9.25 9.84
CA ALA A 21 -7.90 -10.42 10.13
C ALA A 21 -9.00 -10.58 9.07
N ALA A 22 -9.47 -11.81 8.90
CA ALA A 22 -10.44 -12.14 7.84
C ALA A 22 -11.75 -11.35 7.93
N GLU A 23 -12.16 -10.98 9.13
CA GLU A 23 -13.40 -10.23 9.35
C GLU A 23 -13.27 -8.73 9.08
N VAL A 24 -12.06 -8.23 8.87
CA VAL A 24 -11.83 -6.81 8.58
C VAL A 24 -12.09 -6.57 7.09
N VAL A 25 -13.01 -5.66 6.80
CA VAL A 25 -13.32 -5.28 5.43
C VAL A 25 -12.42 -4.13 5.02
N VAL A 26 -11.63 -4.33 3.97
CA VAL A 26 -10.72 -3.32 3.46
C VAL A 26 -11.09 -2.98 2.03
N ILE A 27 -11.40 -1.71 1.80
CA ILE A 27 -11.65 -1.15 0.46
C ILE A 27 -10.64 -0.04 0.22
N PRO A 28 -10.53 0.50 -1.00
CA PRO A 28 -9.49 1.50 -1.29
C PRO A 28 -9.55 2.74 -0.39
N GLU A 29 -10.72 3.10 0.11
CA GLU A 29 -10.91 4.28 0.94
C GLU A 29 -10.80 4.03 2.44
N THR A 30 -10.62 2.78 2.85
CA THR A 30 -10.52 2.44 4.27
C THR A 30 -9.36 3.17 4.95
N ASP A 31 -9.63 3.80 6.09
CA ASP A 31 -8.59 4.41 6.92
C ASP A 31 -7.72 3.27 7.48
N LEU A 32 -6.50 3.17 6.98
CA LEU A 32 -5.63 2.04 7.31
C LEU A 32 -5.25 2.00 8.79
N VAL A 33 -4.94 3.16 9.38
CA VAL A 33 -4.57 3.22 10.80
C VAL A 33 -5.75 2.81 11.67
N ALA A 34 -6.94 3.30 11.36
CA ALA A 34 -8.15 2.94 12.10
C ALA A 34 -8.45 1.45 11.98
N ALA A 35 -8.09 0.84 10.86
CA ALA A 35 -8.32 -0.60 10.63
C ALA A 35 -7.27 -1.50 11.31
N GLY A 36 -6.19 -0.91 11.86
CA GLY A 36 -5.18 -1.67 12.58
C GLY A 36 -3.81 -1.72 11.90
N PHE A 37 -3.61 -0.91 10.85
CA PHE A 37 -2.31 -0.85 10.16
C PHE A 37 -1.28 -0.18 11.06
N ASP A 38 -0.20 -0.88 11.37
CA ASP A 38 0.84 -0.39 12.28
C ASP A 38 2.23 -0.44 11.62
N SER A 39 3.27 -0.18 12.39
CA SER A 39 4.63 -0.15 11.86
C SER A 39 5.11 -1.51 11.34
N MET A 40 4.68 -2.60 11.93
CA MET A 40 5.01 -3.94 11.43
C MET A 40 4.31 -4.20 10.10
N SER A 41 3.07 -3.75 9.99
CA SER A 41 2.31 -3.84 8.74
C SER A 41 3.02 -3.05 7.64
N LEU A 42 3.54 -1.88 7.98
CA LEU A 42 4.28 -1.04 7.03
C LEU A 42 5.52 -1.76 6.51
N VAL A 43 6.29 -2.40 7.40
CA VAL A 43 7.48 -3.14 6.99
C VAL A 43 7.10 -4.26 6.01
N ARG A 44 6.05 -5.00 6.31
CA ARG A 44 5.56 -6.08 5.44
C ARG A 44 5.13 -5.52 4.07
N LEU A 45 4.46 -4.37 4.08
CA LEU A 45 4.02 -3.71 2.84
C LEU A 45 5.22 -3.30 1.98
N LEU A 46 6.23 -2.71 2.59
CA LEU A 46 7.42 -2.26 1.86
C LEU A 46 8.15 -3.45 1.23
N LEU A 47 8.24 -4.56 1.95
CA LEU A 47 8.85 -5.79 1.43
C LEU A 47 8.03 -6.37 0.28
N PHE A 48 6.70 -6.32 0.38
CA PHE A 48 5.83 -6.78 -0.69
C PHE A 48 6.05 -5.96 -1.98
N ILE A 49 6.12 -4.64 -1.85
CA ILE A 49 6.33 -3.76 -2.99
C ILE A 49 7.70 -4.00 -3.61
N GLU A 50 8.72 -4.19 -2.79
CA GLU A 50 10.06 -4.49 -3.29
C GLU A 50 10.07 -5.82 -4.05
N THR A 51 9.38 -6.83 -3.53
CA THR A 51 9.32 -8.14 -4.17
C THR A 51 8.56 -8.10 -5.50
N ASP A 52 7.41 -7.42 -5.52
CA ASP A 52 6.54 -7.42 -6.71
C ASP A 52 6.96 -6.41 -7.78
N TYR A 53 7.54 -5.29 -7.37
CA TYR A 53 7.84 -4.20 -8.29
C TYR A 53 9.33 -3.87 -8.39
N GLY A 54 10.17 -4.51 -7.59
CA GLY A 54 11.60 -4.26 -7.59
C GLY A 54 11.96 -2.85 -7.17
N PHE A 55 11.21 -2.29 -6.23
CA PHE A 55 11.28 -0.87 -5.90
C PHE A 55 11.04 -0.67 -4.41
N TRP A 56 11.90 0.14 -3.78
CA TRP A 56 11.76 0.51 -2.37
C TRP A 56 11.25 1.94 -2.30
N ILE A 57 10.14 2.15 -1.62
CA ILE A 57 9.55 3.49 -1.50
C ILE A 57 10.49 4.38 -0.69
N PRO A 58 10.89 5.56 -1.23
CA PRO A 58 11.75 6.47 -0.47
C PRO A 58 11.08 6.90 0.83
N GLU A 59 11.86 7.00 1.89
CA GLU A 59 11.34 7.38 3.21
C GLU A 59 10.60 8.70 3.17
N SER A 60 11.07 9.65 2.36
CA SER A 60 10.43 10.96 2.22
C SER A 60 8.99 10.88 1.70
N GLU A 61 8.62 9.76 1.05
CA GLU A 61 7.27 9.56 0.52
C GLU A 61 6.38 8.83 1.51
N ILE A 62 6.92 8.35 2.63
CA ILE A 62 6.15 7.63 3.64
C ILE A 62 5.61 8.64 4.64
N THR A 63 4.45 9.20 4.32
CA THR A 63 3.81 10.25 5.11
C THR A 63 2.42 9.79 5.54
N GLY A 64 1.81 10.54 6.45
CA GLY A 64 0.44 10.26 6.86
C GLY A 64 -0.54 10.32 5.69
N ASP A 65 -0.33 11.23 4.76
CA ASP A 65 -1.19 11.35 3.58
C ASP A 65 -1.03 10.15 2.65
N THR A 66 0.20 9.70 2.43
CA THR A 66 0.48 8.54 1.58
C THR A 66 -0.10 7.25 2.17
N LEU A 67 -0.04 7.12 3.49
CA LEU A 67 -0.49 5.91 4.18
C LEU A 67 -1.93 6.00 4.69
N LEU A 68 -2.67 7.03 4.28
CA LEU A 68 -4.04 7.21 4.72
C LEU A 68 -4.94 6.03 4.32
N ASN A 69 -4.89 5.66 3.05
CA ASN A 69 -5.67 4.54 2.53
C ASN A 69 -4.96 3.92 1.33
N VAL A 70 -5.50 2.81 0.83
CA VAL A 70 -4.91 2.09 -0.30
C VAL A 70 -4.88 2.94 -1.55
N ARG A 71 -5.92 3.74 -1.79
CA ARG A 71 -5.98 4.60 -2.97
C ARG A 71 -4.84 5.62 -2.99
N ALA A 72 -4.61 6.30 -1.88
CA ALA A 72 -3.53 7.28 -1.77
C ALA A 72 -2.16 6.60 -1.96
N LEU A 73 -1.99 5.44 -1.36
CA LEU A 73 -0.75 4.68 -1.47
C LEU A 73 -0.51 4.21 -2.91
N ALA A 74 -1.55 3.67 -3.55
CA ALA A 74 -1.43 3.18 -4.93
C ALA A 74 -1.10 4.32 -5.90
N ASN A 75 -1.71 5.48 -5.69
CA ASN A 75 -1.42 6.66 -6.53
C ASN A 75 0.04 7.08 -6.37
N THR A 76 0.56 7.07 -5.14
CA THR A 76 1.95 7.44 -4.88
C THR A 76 2.91 6.43 -5.52
N ILE A 77 2.64 5.14 -5.37
CA ILE A 77 3.48 4.10 -5.97
C ILE A 77 3.50 4.20 -7.49
N ALA A 78 2.31 4.40 -8.10
CA ALA A 78 2.21 4.54 -9.55
C ALA A 78 3.02 5.73 -10.04
N ARG A 79 2.92 6.87 -9.35
CA ARG A 79 3.68 8.07 -9.70
C ARG A 79 5.17 7.81 -9.65
N LEU A 80 5.64 7.18 -8.58
CA LEU A 80 7.06 6.91 -8.39
C LEU A 80 7.58 5.90 -9.42
N LEU A 81 6.83 4.84 -9.69
CA LEU A 81 7.24 3.84 -10.67
C LEU A 81 7.28 4.41 -12.09
N ASN A 82 6.30 5.24 -12.44
CA ASN A 82 6.24 5.82 -13.78
C ASN A 82 7.24 6.96 -13.99
N ALA A 83 7.82 7.48 -12.93
CA ALA A 83 8.82 8.54 -12.98
C ALA A 83 10.26 8.01 -13.07
N ARG A 84 10.47 6.71 -12.92
CA ARG A 84 11.80 6.10 -12.96
C ARG A 84 12.33 6.03 -14.36
#